data_551227e12c7ebb0b2e5ee221d6db14a3
#
_entry.id   551227e12c7ebb0b2e5ee221d6db14a3
#
_cell.length_a   1.000
_cell.length_b   1.000
_cell.length_c   1.000
_cell.angle_alpha   90.00
_cell.angle_beta   90.00
_cell.angle_gamma   90.00
#
_symmetry.space_group_name_H-M   'P 1'
#
loop_
_entity.id
_entity.type
_entity.pdbx_description
1 polymer ?
#
loop_
_entity_poly.entity_id
_entity_poly.type
_entity_poly.pdbx_seq_one_letter_code
_entity_poly.pdbx_strand_id
1 'polypeptide(L)'
;MKVLSVGDIWGIGARIEKFLQKNNIYTAYDLYRADPRWVRQHLGVVGERTYRELHGEICIPIVERSEPKKQCRVSRSFENYVTSFEELEKRVISYATRASEKIRSDGLQAKKITTFIRSNKFNNNNKQYH
;
A
#
# COMPACT_ATOMS: atom_id res chain seq x y z
N MET A 1 -22.97 2.87 13.08
CA MET A 1 -22.63 1.59 12.42
C MET A 1 -23.70 1.05 11.46
N LYS A 2 -24.99 1.09 11.78
CA LYS A 2 -26.07 0.55 10.90
C LYS A 2 -26.18 1.26 9.54
N VAL A 3 -25.71 2.50 9.41
CA VAL A 3 -25.82 3.33 8.20
C VAL A 3 -24.52 3.32 7.37
N LEU A 4 -23.38 2.94 7.96
CA LEU A 4 -22.09 2.95 7.30
C LEU A 4 -21.94 1.71 6.41
N SER A 5 -21.68 1.92 5.11
CA SER A 5 -21.35 0.81 4.19
C SER A 5 -20.10 0.08 4.65
N VAL A 6 -20.06 -1.23 4.42
CA VAL A 6 -18.86 -2.02 4.74
C VAL A 6 -17.65 -1.58 3.92
N GLY A 7 -17.85 -1.04 2.70
CA GLY A 7 -16.81 -0.50 1.84
C GLY A 7 -16.18 0.80 2.35
N ASP A 8 -16.87 1.52 3.24
CA ASP A 8 -16.37 2.78 3.84
C ASP A 8 -15.47 2.53 5.06
N ILE A 9 -15.35 1.28 5.50
CA ILE A 9 -14.45 0.91 6.60
C ILE A 9 -13.00 0.98 6.12
N TRP A 10 -12.16 1.70 6.85
CA TRP A 10 -10.73 1.76 6.54
C TRP A 10 -10.12 0.34 6.54
N GLY A 11 -9.41 -0.01 5.47
CA GLY A 11 -8.85 -1.35 5.27
C GLY A 11 -9.74 -2.31 4.46
N ILE A 12 -10.98 -1.96 4.17
CA ILE A 12 -11.86 -2.70 3.28
C ILE A 12 -11.78 -2.08 1.87
N GLY A 13 -11.05 -2.72 0.97
CA GLY A 13 -11.00 -2.30 -0.43
C GLY A 13 -12.11 -2.96 -1.26
N ALA A 14 -12.34 -2.46 -2.48
CA ALA A 14 -13.42 -2.89 -3.38
C ALA A 14 -13.51 -4.42 -3.60
N ARG A 15 -12.38 -5.15 -3.55
CA ARG A 15 -12.37 -6.61 -3.66
C ARG A 15 -12.98 -7.28 -2.42
N ILE A 16 -12.61 -6.81 -1.24
CA ILE A 16 -13.12 -7.33 0.05
C ILE A 16 -14.58 -6.95 0.20
N GLU A 17 -14.95 -5.72 -0.12
CA GLU A 17 -16.33 -5.26 -0.12
C GLU A 17 -17.24 -6.17 -0.96
N LYS A 18 -16.89 -6.42 -2.22
CA LYS A 18 -17.64 -7.34 -3.09
C LYS A 18 -17.76 -8.76 -2.53
N PHE A 19 -16.71 -9.23 -1.86
CA PHE A 19 -16.73 -10.54 -1.21
C PHE A 19 -17.69 -10.55 -0.01
N LEU A 20 -17.66 -9.51 0.84
CA LEU A 20 -18.53 -9.36 1.99
C LEU A 20 -20.00 -9.26 1.57
N GLN A 21 -20.30 -8.44 0.54
CA GLN A 21 -21.65 -8.30 -0.02
C GLN A 21 -22.22 -9.63 -0.55
N LYS A 22 -21.38 -10.48 -1.17
CA LYS A 22 -21.77 -11.85 -1.59
C LYS A 22 -22.12 -12.76 -0.41
N ASN A 23 -21.65 -12.44 0.79
CA ASN A 23 -21.94 -13.15 2.03
C ASN A 23 -22.95 -12.42 2.91
N ASN A 24 -23.77 -11.53 2.31
CA ASN A 24 -24.82 -10.75 2.98
C ASN A 24 -24.32 -9.81 4.08
N ILE A 25 -23.08 -9.35 3.97
CA ILE A 25 -22.47 -8.35 4.87
C ILE A 25 -22.34 -7.04 4.08
N TYR A 26 -23.27 -6.11 4.29
CA TYR A 26 -23.39 -4.85 3.54
C TYR A 26 -22.93 -3.63 4.35
N THR A 27 -23.06 -3.71 5.67
CA THR A 27 -22.81 -2.60 6.59
C THR A 27 -21.69 -2.92 7.59
N ALA A 28 -21.13 -1.88 8.20
CA ALA A 28 -20.19 -2.03 9.32
C ALA A 28 -20.83 -2.81 10.48
N TYR A 29 -22.13 -2.67 10.67
CA TYR A 29 -22.87 -3.40 11.71
C TYR A 29 -23.00 -4.89 11.39
N ASP A 30 -23.18 -5.25 10.11
CA ASP A 30 -23.23 -6.66 9.71
C ASP A 30 -21.86 -7.32 9.95
N LEU A 31 -20.77 -6.63 9.61
CA LEU A 31 -19.42 -7.12 9.89
C LEU A 31 -19.16 -7.22 11.40
N TYR A 32 -19.59 -6.23 12.18
CA TYR A 32 -19.50 -6.26 13.64
C TYR A 32 -20.18 -7.50 14.25
N ARG A 33 -21.32 -7.94 13.70
CA ARG A 33 -22.07 -9.12 14.17
C ARG A 33 -21.59 -10.44 13.56
N ALA A 34 -20.64 -10.42 12.64
CA ALA A 34 -20.16 -11.64 11.99
C ALA A 34 -19.42 -12.56 12.99
N ASP A 35 -19.33 -13.84 12.66
CA ASP A 35 -18.53 -14.78 13.44
C ASP A 35 -17.04 -14.46 13.31
N PRO A 36 -16.31 -14.26 14.42
CA PRO A 36 -14.88 -13.91 14.38
C PRO A 36 -14.02 -14.98 13.72
N ARG A 37 -14.38 -16.26 13.83
CA ARG A 37 -13.66 -17.37 13.18
C ARG A 37 -13.85 -17.30 11.68
N TRP A 38 -15.06 -17.01 11.22
CA TRP A 38 -15.35 -16.79 9.81
C TRP A 38 -14.56 -15.61 9.25
N VAL A 39 -14.55 -14.48 9.96
CA VAL A 39 -13.80 -13.28 9.57
C VAL A 39 -12.30 -13.62 9.45
N ARG A 40 -11.72 -14.30 10.44
CA ARG A 40 -10.32 -14.70 10.42
C ARG A 40 -10.00 -15.63 9.25
N GLN A 41 -10.85 -16.60 8.99
CA GLN A 41 -10.67 -17.58 7.92
C GLN A 41 -10.69 -16.94 6.53
N HIS A 42 -11.61 -15.99 6.29
CA HIS A 42 -11.84 -15.44 4.95
C HIS A 42 -11.12 -14.12 4.68
N LEU A 43 -10.92 -13.29 5.70
CA LEU A 43 -10.26 -11.99 5.56
C LEU A 43 -8.82 -11.98 6.12
N GLY A 44 -8.39 -13.05 6.75
CA GLY A 44 -7.07 -13.20 7.32
C GLY A 44 -6.80 -12.31 8.53
N VAL A 45 -5.51 -12.13 8.87
CA VAL A 45 -5.08 -11.34 10.05
C VAL A 45 -5.54 -9.89 9.97
N VAL A 46 -5.49 -9.28 8.78
CA VAL A 46 -5.85 -7.87 8.60
C VAL A 46 -7.35 -7.68 8.83
N GLY A 47 -8.18 -8.53 8.24
CA GLY A 47 -9.62 -8.47 8.44
C GLY A 47 -10.03 -8.73 9.90
N GLU A 48 -9.34 -9.66 10.59
CA GLU A 48 -9.56 -9.89 12.02
C GLU A 48 -9.23 -8.64 12.85
N ARG A 49 -8.15 -7.93 12.55
CA ARG A 49 -7.81 -6.66 13.23
C ARG A 49 -8.90 -5.63 13.02
N THR A 50 -9.35 -5.41 11.79
CA THR A 50 -10.47 -4.51 11.49
C THR A 50 -11.75 -4.90 12.27
N TYR A 51 -12.04 -6.19 12.34
CA TYR A 51 -13.16 -6.72 13.13
C TYR A 51 -13.02 -6.37 14.62
N ARG A 52 -11.85 -6.60 15.22
CA ARG A 52 -11.57 -6.27 16.62
C ARG A 52 -11.63 -4.76 16.89
N GLU A 53 -11.13 -3.95 15.98
CA GLU A 53 -11.20 -2.49 16.08
C GLU A 53 -12.64 -1.98 16.03
N LEU A 54 -13.54 -2.62 15.27
CA LEU A 54 -14.97 -2.35 15.32
C LEU A 54 -15.59 -2.67 16.71
N HIS A 55 -14.98 -3.59 17.45
CA HIS A 55 -15.37 -3.92 18.85
C HIS A 55 -14.69 -3.04 19.91
N GLY A 56 -13.90 -2.02 19.46
CA GLY A 56 -13.22 -1.11 20.36
C GLY A 56 -11.85 -1.61 20.87
N GLU A 57 -11.33 -2.71 20.31
CA GLU A 57 -9.98 -3.18 20.65
C GLU A 57 -8.93 -2.41 19.86
N ILE A 58 -7.88 -1.91 20.51
CA ILE A 58 -6.77 -1.24 19.84
C ILE A 58 -5.81 -2.32 19.30
N CYS A 59 -5.91 -2.63 17.99
CA CYS A 59 -5.06 -3.63 17.37
C CYS A 59 -3.75 -3.05 16.81
N ILE A 60 -3.73 -1.76 16.46
CA ILE A 60 -2.55 -1.05 15.98
C ILE A 60 -2.34 0.16 16.90
N PRO A 61 -1.35 0.12 17.80
CA PRO A 61 -1.06 1.26 18.67
C PRO A 61 -0.56 2.44 17.84
N ILE A 62 -0.94 3.65 18.23
CA ILE A 62 -0.34 4.87 17.69
C ILE A 62 1.09 4.95 18.18
N VAL A 63 2.05 4.89 17.26
CA VAL A 63 3.48 5.00 17.58
C VAL A 63 3.88 6.45 17.47
N GLU A 64 4.21 7.08 18.61
CA GLU A 64 4.64 8.48 18.67
C GLU A 64 5.99 8.73 17.98
N ARG A 65 6.84 7.72 17.91
CA ARG A 65 8.12 7.77 17.19
C ARG A 65 8.13 6.74 16.07
N SER A 66 8.25 7.20 14.85
CA SER A 66 8.52 6.30 13.73
C SER A 66 9.91 5.67 13.87
N GLU A 67 10.02 4.35 13.65
CA GLU A 67 11.34 3.73 13.49
C GLU A 67 12.15 4.44 12.40
N PRO A 68 13.49 4.46 12.51
CA PRO A 68 14.34 5.00 11.46
C PRO A 68 14.00 4.38 10.12
N LYS A 69 13.93 5.20 9.10
CA LYS A 69 13.61 4.74 7.72
C LYS A 69 14.66 3.73 7.26
N LYS A 70 14.21 2.52 6.93
CA LYS A 70 15.08 1.44 6.39
C LYS A 70 15.31 1.58 4.89
N GLN A 71 14.48 2.33 4.19
CA GLN A 71 14.55 2.55 2.74
C GLN A 71 14.07 3.95 2.37
N CYS A 72 14.74 4.54 1.39
CA CYS A 72 14.27 5.74 0.70
C CYS A 72 14.02 5.41 -0.76
N ARG A 73 12.84 5.73 -1.27
CA ARG A 73 12.45 5.46 -2.65
C ARG A 73 11.95 6.72 -3.33
N VAL A 74 12.44 6.94 -4.55
CA VAL A 74 11.91 7.93 -5.48
C VAL A 74 11.54 7.20 -6.76
N SER A 75 10.28 7.24 -7.14
CA SER A 75 9.79 6.65 -8.39
C SER A 75 8.67 7.49 -8.98
N ARG A 76 8.60 7.53 -10.30
CA ARG A 76 7.55 8.21 -11.05
C ARG A 76 7.18 7.40 -12.28
N SER A 77 5.90 7.44 -12.65
CA SER A 77 5.47 6.98 -13.96
C SER A 77 5.77 8.07 -14.99
N PHE A 78 6.19 7.68 -16.17
CA PHE A 78 6.36 8.60 -17.29
C PHE A 78 4.99 8.86 -17.92
N GLU A 79 4.73 10.08 -18.31
CA GLU A 79 3.53 10.47 -19.04
C GLU A 79 3.56 9.89 -20.45
N ASN A 80 4.71 9.97 -21.11
CA ASN A 80 4.97 9.40 -22.43
C ASN A 80 6.02 8.29 -22.34
N TYR A 81 6.05 7.41 -23.35
CA TYR A 81 7.09 6.39 -23.44
C TYR A 81 8.46 7.01 -23.64
N VAL A 82 9.41 6.60 -22.83
CA VAL A 82 10.81 6.98 -22.98
C VAL A 82 11.48 5.95 -23.86
N THR A 83 11.97 6.39 -25.02
CA THR A 83 12.65 5.55 -26.03
C THR A 83 14.12 5.88 -26.18
N SER A 84 14.57 7.00 -25.63
CA SER A 84 15.97 7.46 -25.68
C SER A 84 16.70 7.11 -24.38
N PHE A 85 17.90 6.56 -24.51
CA PHE A 85 18.77 6.31 -23.36
C PHE A 85 19.15 7.60 -22.62
N GLU A 86 19.43 8.67 -23.35
CA GLU A 86 19.79 9.97 -22.75
C GLU A 86 18.67 10.55 -21.89
N GLU A 87 17.42 10.43 -22.34
CA GLU A 87 16.27 10.86 -21.54
C GLU A 87 16.13 10.03 -20.29
N LEU A 88 16.28 8.72 -20.40
CA LEU A 88 16.24 7.81 -19.27
C LEU A 88 17.33 8.14 -18.24
N GLU A 89 18.56 8.36 -18.69
CA GLU A 89 19.69 8.74 -17.85
C GLU A 89 19.40 10.03 -17.07
N LYS A 90 18.94 11.09 -17.73
CA LYS A 90 18.53 12.35 -17.09
C LYS A 90 17.49 12.13 -15.98
N ARG A 91 16.51 11.23 -16.22
CA ARG A 91 15.49 10.87 -15.23
C ARG A 91 16.10 10.14 -14.03
N VAL A 92 16.96 9.16 -14.28
CA VAL A 92 17.66 8.41 -13.20
C VAL A 92 18.50 9.34 -12.35
N ILE A 93 19.28 10.24 -12.96
CA ILE A 93 20.08 11.25 -12.25
C ILE A 93 19.18 12.12 -11.37
N SER A 94 18.08 12.65 -11.93
CA SER A 94 17.14 13.48 -11.18
C SER A 94 16.54 12.73 -9.97
N TYR A 95 16.19 11.45 -10.12
CA TYR A 95 15.63 10.67 -9.02
C TYR A 95 16.66 10.30 -7.97
N ALA A 96 17.91 10.01 -8.39
CA ALA A 96 19.02 9.76 -7.48
C ALA A 96 19.35 11.02 -6.65
N THR A 97 19.36 12.20 -7.28
CA THR A 97 19.55 13.49 -6.59
C THR A 97 18.48 13.70 -5.53
N ARG A 98 17.20 13.55 -5.89
CA ARG A 98 16.08 13.70 -4.94
C ARG A 98 16.12 12.67 -3.81
N ALA A 99 16.52 11.42 -4.10
CA ALA A 99 16.68 10.40 -3.07
C ALA A 99 17.81 10.77 -2.11
N SER A 100 18.94 11.25 -2.63
CA SER A 100 20.09 11.67 -1.81
C SER A 100 19.77 12.88 -0.93
N GLU A 101 18.99 13.84 -1.43
CA GLU A 101 18.50 14.98 -0.64
C GLU A 101 17.64 14.52 0.55
N LYS A 102 16.70 13.60 0.30
CA LYS A 102 15.85 13.04 1.37
C LYS A 102 16.67 12.28 2.43
N ILE A 103 17.64 11.49 2.00
CA ILE A 103 18.51 10.74 2.91
C ILE A 103 19.33 11.69 3.77
N ARG A 104 19.92 12.75 3.16
CA ARG A 104 20.67 13.77 3.89
C ARG A 104 19.80 14.56 4.87
N SER A 105 18.59 14.95 4.46
CA SER A 105 17.66 15.67 5.36
C SER A 105 17.24 14.83 6.58
N ASP A 106 17.20 13.51 6.42
CA ASP A 106 16.93 12.60 7.54
C ASP A 106 18.20 12.26 8.37
N GLY A 107 19.38 12.83 8.05
CA GLY A 107 20.66 12.53 8.71
C GLY A 107 21.17 11.11 8.47
N LEU A 108 20.70 10.44 7.40
CA LEU A 108 21.01 9.05 7.08
C LEU A 108 22.06 8.93 5.96
N GLN A 109 22.66 7.74 5.87
CA GLN A 109 23.58 7.37 4.80
C GLN A 109 23.08 6.13 4.08
N ALA A 110 23.21 6.12 2.73
CA ALA A 110 22.85 4.96 1.92
C ALA A 110 24.02 3.97 1.87
N LYS A 111 23.72 2.69 2.14
CA LYS A 111 24.68 1.57 1.95
C LYS A 111 24.54 0.91 0.60
N LYS A 112 23.36 1.00 -0.02
CA LYS A 112 23.05 0.36 -1.30
C LYS A 112 22.10 1.21 -2.10
N ILE A 113 22.33 1.30 -3.40
CA ILE A 113 21.42 1.93 -4.37
C ILE A 113 20.96 0.84 -5.33
N THR A 114 19.67 0.82 -5.62
CA THR A 114 19.09 -0.05 -6.64
C THR A 114 18.22 0.80 -7.55
N THR A 115 18.48 0.76 -8.84
CA THR A 115 17.64 1.37 -9.87
C THR A 115 16.82 0.30 -10.55
N PHE A 116 15.54 0.56 -10.80
CA PHE A 116 14.70 -0.35 -11.55
C PHE A 116 13.88 0.43 -12.59
N ILE A 117 13.63 -0.20 -13.70
CA ILE A 117 12.82 0.30 -14.80
C ILE A 117 11.72 -0.73 -15.07
N ARG A 118 10.50 -0.26 -15.23
CA ARG A 118 9.37 -1.12 -15.57
C ARG A 118 8.75 -0.64 -16.87
N SER A 119 8.56 -1.54 -17.81
CA SER A 119 7.76 -1.30 -19.00
C SER A 119 6.26 -1.17 -18.66
N ASN A 120 5.42 -0.83 -19.60
CA ASN A 120 3.98 -0.68 -19.38
C ASN A 120 3.37 -1.96 -18.80
N LYS A 121 2.75 -1.83 -17.62
CA LYS A 121 2.15 -2.97 -16.92
C LYS A 121 0.88 -3.52 -17.59
N PHE A 122 0.32 -2.81 -18.55
CA PHE A 122 -0.89 -3.21 -19.27
C PHE A 122 -0.60 -3.94 -20.57
N ASN A 123 0.66 -4.04 -21.00
CA ASN A 123 1.07 -4.86 -22.13
C ASN A 123 1.49 -6.25 -21.66
N ASN A 124 1.18 -7.28 -22.46
CA ASN A 124 1.57 -8.67 -22.20
C ASN A 124 3.10 -8.88 -22.08
N ASN A 125 3.91 -7.91 -22.52
CA ASN A 125 5.37 -7.87 -22.43
C ASN A 125 5.88 -7.03 -21.25
N ASN A 126 5.19 -7.03 -20.12
CA ASN A 126 5.63 -6.29 -18.93
C ASN A 126 6.97 -6.87 -18.43
N LYS A 127 8.05 -6.12 -18.63
CA LYS A 127 9.39 -6.47 -18.16
C LYS A 127 9.84 -5.48 -17.09
N GLN A 128 10.49 -5.99 -16.06
CA GLN A 128 11.14 -5.20 -15.02
C GLN A 128 12.63 -5.49 -15.05
N TYR A 129 13.42 -4.43 -15.09
CA TYR A 129 14.89 -4.49 -15.08
C TYR A 129 15.39 -3.87 -13.77
N HIS A 130 16.41 -4.47 -13.16
CA HIS A 130 17.05 -4.04 -11.92
C HIS A 130 18.52 -3.69 -12.19
#